data_ac6a35108543b43a6a602ddd83332a76
#
_entry.id   ac6a35108543b43a6a602ddd83332a76
#
_cell.length_a   1.000
_cell.length_b   1.000
_cell.length_c   1.000
_cell.angle_alpha   90.00
_cell.angle_beta   90.00
_cell.angle_gamma   90.00
#
_symmetry.space_group_name_H-M   'P 1'
#
loop_
_entity.id
_entity.type
_entity.pdbx_description
1 polymer ?
#
loop_
_entity_poly.entity_id
_entity_poly.type
_entity_poly.pdbx_seq_one_letter_code
_entity_poly.pdbx_strand_id
1 'polypeptide(L)'
;MRLGFSAWAMSTMPVRDQISLVHGLGYQAIELVGGDTDALNPMTVTDTEVRDIRRALDDSGLELPSIACHGNLLETDPAVRAHACARVIAGMELAVRLAGPSGPPCVVTMGFGLPEQFDTHRQQIADNFAELARAGAHLGVIVALEPHVGQALDLPDRVQWVLDAVGSPNFRLNFDNSHFEVMGCDFHAYVPQLTRYAVHTHMKDQRGIAPGFEFLVPGEGTFDYAAYLPVIEKAGYNGAITVEISKMVQNRPDYDPAEVAARSYRTLTDAAKRGGVTFAPVA
;
A
#
# COMPACT_ATOMS: atom_id res chain seq x y z
N MET A 1 0.97 -16.00 4.56
CA MET A 1 0.51 -14.59 4.31
C MET A 1 -0.56 -14.20 5.32
N ARG A 2 -0.85 -12.90 5.51
CA ARG A 2 -1.95 -12.37 6.34
C ARG A 2 -2.93 -11.60 5.46
N LEU A 3 -4.21 -11.56 5.81
CA LEU A 3 -5.17 -10.71 5.11
C LEU A 3 -5.26 -9.37 5.83
N GLY A 4 -4.98 -8.29 5.12
CA GLY A 4 -4.99 -6.92 5.64
C GLY A 4 -6.05 -6.05 4.95
N PHE A 5 -6.32 -4.89 5.55
CA PHE A 5 -7.19 -3.87 5.00
C PHE A 5 -6.58 -2.49 5.15
N SER A 6 -6.61 -1.69 4.09
CA SER A 6 -6.08 -0.32 4.12
C SER A 6 -7.13 0.65 4.65
N ALA A 7 -6.74 1.46 5.62
CA ALA A 7 -7.53 2.56 6.14
C ALA A 7 -7.77 3.69 5.09
N TRP A 8 -7.18 3.60 3.90
CA TRP A 8 -7.52 4.49 2.78
C TRP A 8 -9.02 4.52 2.49
N ALA A 9 -9.71 3.40 2.69
CA ALA A 9 -11.17 3.29 2.56
C ALA A 9 -11.95 4.19 3.52
N MET A 10 -11.33 4.65 4.61
CA MET A 10 -11.99 5.35 5.72
C MET A 10 -11.03 6.33 6.41
N SER A 11 -10.18 7.01 5.65
CA SER A 11 -9.04 7.79 6.16
C SER A 11 -9.42 8.93 7.09
N THR A 12 -10.67 9.43 7.04
CA THR A 12 -11.21 10.45 7.93
C THR A 12 -11.89 9.91 9.19
N MET A 13 -12.10 8.58 9.28
CA MET A 13 -12.62 7.93 10.49
C MET A 13 -11.54 7.99 11.59
N PRO A 14 -11.89 8.17 12.88
CA PRO A 14 -10.90 8.07 13.95
C PRO A 14 -10.11 6.77 13.90
N VAL A 15 -8.78 6.83 14.08
CA VAL A 15 -7.89 5.66 13.89
C VAL A 15 -8.28 4.45 14.76
N ARG A 16 -8.73 4.69 15.99
CA ARG A 16 -9.21 3.61 16.88
C ARG A 16 -10.44 2.89 16.33
N ASP A 17 -11.33 3.62 15.67
CA ASP A 17 -12.53 3.06 15.05
C ASP A 17 -12.15 2.26 13.80
N GLN A 18 -11.17 2.72 13.02
CA GLN A 18 -10.59 1.96 11.90
C GLN A 18 -10.03 0.61 12.38
N ILE A 19 -9.20 0.62 13.45
CA ILE A 19 -8.62 -0.58 14.06
C ILE A 19 -9.73 -1.53 14.56
N SER A 20 -10.72 -1.00 15.28
CA SER A 20 -11.84 -1.79 15.81
C SER A 20 -12.67 -2.43 14.69
N LEU A 21 -12.94 -1.70 13.62
CA LEU A 21 -13.70 -2.21 12.48
C LEU A 21 -12.96 -3.35 11.78
N VAL A 22 -11.68 -3.14 11.46
CA VAL A 22 -10.84 -4.12 10.74
C VAL A 22 -10.67 -5.39 11.58
N HIS A 23 -10.38 -5.24 12.89
CA HIS A 23 -10.29 -6.35 13.82
C HIS A 23 -11.62 -7.12 13.94
N GLY A 24 -12.74 -6.39 14.10
CA GLY A 24 -14.07 -7.01 14.25
C GLY A 24 -14.54 -7.81 13.04
N LEU A 25 -13.97 -7.56 11.85
CA LEU A 25 -14.24 -8.33 10.64
C LEU A 25 -13.34 -9.56 10.48
N GLY A 26 -12.30 -9.71 11.32
CA GLY A 26 -11.42 -10.87 11.31
C GLY A 26 -10.16 -10.72 10.46
N TYR A 27 -9.83 -9.51 10.00
CA TYR A 27 -8.53 -9.24 9.37
C TYR A 27 -7.38 -9.43 10.34
N GLN A 28 -6.19 -9.71 9.83
CA GLN A 28 -4.97 -9.94 10.61
C GLN A 28 -4.00 -8.75 10.57
N ALA A 29 -4.23 -7.80 9.64
CA ALA A 29 -3.39 -6.63 9.48
C ALA A 29 -4.22 -5.41 9.09
N ILE A 30 -3.73 -4.23 9.46
CA ILE A 30 -4.26 -2.95 9.02
C ILE A 30 -3.12 -2.09 8.49
N GLU A 31 -3.31 -1.46 7.33
CA GLU A 31 -2.49 -0.33 6.91
C GLU A 31 -3.15 0.96 7.39
N LEU A 32 -2.39 1.84 8.03
CA LEU A 32 -2.83 3.19 8.36
C LEU A 32 -2.49 4.16 7.22
N VAL A 33 -3.23 5.27 7.16
CA VAL A 33 -3.01 6.31 6.15
C VAL A 33 -2.75 7.62 6.84
N GLY A 34 -1.66 8.29 6.45
CA GLY A 34 -1.22 9.55 7.02
C GLY A 34 -1.15 10.68 5.99
N GLY A 35 -1.98 11.70 6.19
CA GLY A 35 -2.02 12.87 5.32
C GLY A 35 -2.61 14.11 6.00
N ASP A 36 -2.56 15.25 5.30
CA ASP A 36 -2.95 16.55 5.88
C ASP A 36 -4.44 16.61 6.24
N THR A 37 -5.29 15.85 5.55
CA THR A 37 -6.75 15.82 5.73
C THR A 37 -7.27 14.50 6.32
N ASP A 38 -6.38 13.55 6.62
CA ASP A 38 -6.73 12.28 7.20
C ASP A 38 -6.83 12.37 8.74
N ALA A 39 -7.48 11.40 9.36
CA ALA A 39 -7.58 11.32 10.82
C ALA A 39 -6.21 11.16 11.50
N LEU A 40 -5.22 10.66 10.76
CA LEU A 40 -3.82 10.57 11.18
C LEU A 40 -2.98 11.53 10.33
N ASN A 41 -2.47 12.59 10.94
CA ASN A 41 -1.50 13.46 10.27
C ASN A 41 -0.12 13.26 10.91
N PRO A 42 0.87 12.66 10.21
CA PRO A 42 2.16 12.35 10.79
C PRO A 42 2.97 13.60 11.21
N MET A 43 2.67 14.77 10.61
CA MET A 43 3.36 16.02 10.94
C MET A 43 2.83 16.70 12.21
N THR A 44 1.65 16.32 12.69
CA THR A 44 1.01 16.98 13.85
C THR A 44 0.57 16.04 14.95
N VAL A 45 0.62 14.72 14.70
CA VAL A 45 0.21 13.68 15.67
C VAL A 45 1.00 13.77 16.97
N THR A 46 0.27 13.85 18.09
CA THR A 46 0.85 13.96 19.43
C THR A 46 1.35 12.61 19.96
N ASP A 47 2.23 12.66 20.96
CA ASP A 47 2.70 11.44 21.65
C ASP A 47 1.58 10.68 22.37
N THR A 48 0.53 11.39 22.79
CA THR A 48 -0.64 10.75 23.41
C THR A 48 -1.43 9.96 22.38
N GLU A 49 -1.72 10.54 21.21
CA GLU A 49 -2.40 9.85 20.13
C GLU A 49 -1.60 8.63 19.64
N VAL A 50 -0.28 8.74 19.50
CA VAL A 50 0.58 7.61 19.12
C VAL A 50 0.50 6.48 20.15
N ARG A 51 0.56 6.79 21.44
CA ARG A 51 0.40 5.78 22.51
C ARG A 51 -0.97 5.12 22.47
N ASP A 52 -2.02 5.88 22.20
CA ASP A 52 -3.39 5.35 22.11
C ASP A 52 -3.58 4.45 20.88
N ILE A 53 -2.99 4.83 19.74
CA ILE A 53 -2.97 4.00 18.51
C ILE A 53 -2.19 2.71 18.80
N ARG A 54 -0.98 2.80 19.38
CA ARG A 54 -0.16 1.62 19.67
C ARG A 54 -0.91 0.65 20.60
N ARG A 55 -1.55 1.17 21.66
CA ARG A 55 -2.36 0.35 22.55
C ARG A 55 -3.51 -0.32 21.80
N ALA A 56 -4.24 0.40 20.95
CA ALA A 56 -5.34 -0.18 20.19
C ALA A 56 -4.86 -1.31 19.24
N LEU A 57 -3.68 -1.15 18.63
CA LEU A 57 -3.05 -2.20 17.83
C LEU A 57 -2.65 -3.40 18.70
N ASP A 58 -2.06 -3.18 19.89
CA ASP A 58 -1.67 -4.25 20.82
C ASP A 58 -2.91 -5.01 21.34
N ASP A 59 -3.96 -4.29 21.72
CA ASP A 59 -5.20 -4.89 22.25
C ASP A 59 -5.97 -5.69 21.18
N SER A 60 -5.87 -5.29 19.90
CA SER A 60 -6.51 -5.99 18.77
C SER A 60 -5.69 -7.16 18.24
N GLY A 61 -4.38 -7.19 18.47
CA GLY A 61 -3.46 -8.15 17.84
C GLY A 61 -3.25 -7.93 16.33
N LEU A 62 -3.77 -6.83 15.75
CA LEU A 62 -3.55 -6.52 14.35
C LEU A 62 -2.08 -6.15 14.10
N GLU A 63 -1.49 -6.74 13.08
CA GLU A 63 -0.20 -6.27 12.56
C GLU A 63 -0.38 -4.93 11.83
N LEU A 64 0.59 -4.03 11.99
CA LEU A 64 0.72 -2.80 11.21
C LEU A 64 1.89 -2.97 10.23
N PRO A 65 1.67 -3.49 9.00
CA PRO A 65 2.75 -3.70 8.04
C PRO A 65 3.20 -2.42 7.35
N SER A 66 2.31 -1.44 7.24
CA SER A 66 2.56 -0.21 6.46
C SER A 66 1.80 1.00 6.98
N ILE A 67 2.34 2.18 6.64
CA ILE A 67 1.66 3.47 6.74
C ILE A 67 1.76 4.12 5.36
N ALA A 68 0.63 4.40 4.70
CA ALA A 68 0.62 5.10 3.42
C ALA A 68 0.72 6.61 3.66
N CYS A 69 1.82 7.22 3.17
CA CYS A 69 2.10 8.65 3.26
C CYS A 69 2.54 9.15 1.88
N HIS A 70 1.58 9.59 1.07
CA HIS A 70 1.88 10.01 -0.28
C HIS A 70 2.41 11.45 -0.35
N GLY A 71 3.47 11.66 -1.14
CA GLY A 71 4.04 12.97 -1.41
C GLY A 71 4.57 13.06 -2.83
N ASN A 72 4.08 14.04 -3.63
CA ASN A 72 4.58 14.25 -5.00
C ASN A 72 6.01 14.81 -5.00
N LEU A 73 6.99 13.94 -5.20
CA LEU A 73 8.41 14.30 -5.25
C LEU A 73 8.85 14.91 -6.58
N LEU A 74 8.00 14.86 -7.62
CA LEU A 74 8.21 15.48 -8.91
C LEU A 74 7.51 16.85 -9.04
N GLU A 75 6.94 17.35 -7.94
CA GLU A 75 6.33 18.68 -7.92
C GLU A 75 7.34 19.76 -8.32
N THR A 76 6.91 20.67 -9.21
CA THR A 76 7.77 21.70 -9.75
C THR A 76 7.96 22.88 -8.79
N ASP A 77 6.95 23.16 -7.95
CA ASP A 77 7.07 24.17 -6.89
C ASP A 77 7.97 23.62 -5.76
N PRO A 78 9.12 24.28 -5.46
CA PRO A 78 10.05 23.80 -4.45
C PRO A 78 9.46 23.74 -3.04
N ALA A 79 8.53 24.63 -2.69
CA ALA A 79 7.91 24.64 -1.37
C ALA A 79 6.90 23.48 -1.21
N VAL A 80 6.11 23.23 -2.25
CA VAL A 80 5.18 22.09 -2.29
C VAL A 80 5.94 20.77 -2.25
N ARG A 81 7.02 20.66 -3.03
CA ARG A 81 7.88 19.47 -3.02
C ARG A 81 8.56 19.24 -1.65
N ALA A 82 9.08 20.31 -1.02
CA ALA A 82 9.68 20.21 0.30
C ALA A 82 8.66 19.75 1.35
N HIS A 83 7.42 20.23 1.28
CA HIS A 83 6.34 19.77 2.15
C HIS A 83 6.00 18.30 1.91
N ALA A 84 5.94 17.85 0.65
CA ALA A 84 5.71 16.46 0.29
C ALA A 84 6.80 15.54 0.85
N CYS A 85 8.08 15.91 0.71
CA CYS A 85 9.21 15.19 1.31
C CYS A 85 9.11 15.13 2.84
N ALA A 86 8.83 16.28 3.48
CA ALA A 86 8.70 16.37 4.94
C ALA A 86 7.58 15.45 5.47
N ARG A 87 6.45 15.34 4.76
CA ARG A 87 5.34 14.44 5.13
C ARG A 87 5.78 12.98 5.08
N VAL A 88 6.47 12.54 4.02
CA VAL A 88 6.95 11.16 3.92
C VAL A 88 7.96 10.85 5.04
N ILE A 89 8.86 11.78 5.35
CA ILE A 89 9.83 11.64 6.46
C ILE A 89 9.10 11.59 7.80
N ALA A 90 8.12 12.46 8.05
CA ALA A 90 7.30 12.41 9.26
C ALA A 90 6.53 11.08 9.38
N GLY A 91 6.10 10.51 8.24
CA GLY A 91 5.54 9.16 8.19
C GLY A 91 6.54 8.09 8.64
N MET A 92 7.81 8.20 8.26
CA MET A 92 8.87 7.29 8.74
C MET A 92 9.14 7.45 10.25
N GLU A 93 9.16 8.68 10.76
CA GLU A 93 9.30 8.94 12.19
C GLU A 93 8.10 8.38 12.98
N LEU A 94 6.90 8.52 12.44
CA LEU A 94 5.70 7.91 13.00
C LEU A 94 5.79 6.37 12.98
N ALA A 95 6.30 5.78 11.89
CA ALA A 95 6.51 4.34 11.79
C ALA A 95 7.42 3.81 12.90
N VAL A 96 8.50 4.54 13.24
CA VAL A 96 9.37 4.19 14.37
C VAL A 96 8.59 4.25 15.69
N ARG A 97 7.77 5.29 15.90
CA ARG A 97 6.96 5.46 17.14
C ARG A 97 5.86 4.42 17.29
N LEU A 98 5.38 3.88 16.17
CA LEU A 98 4.36 2.82 16.11
C LEU A 98 4.95 1.42 15.94
N ALA A 99 6.28 1.27 16.02
CA ALA A 99 6.93 -0.03 15.86
C ALA A 99 6.35 -1.08 16.82
N GLY A 100 6.01 -2.23 16.26
CA GLY A 100 5.54 -3.41 17.00
C GLY A 100 6.65 -4.45 17.16
N PRO A 101 6.32 -5.68 17.58
CA PRO A 101 7.29 -6.78 17.74
C PRO A 101 8.04 -7.12 16.44
N SER A 102 7.43 -6.90 15.28
CA SER A 102 8.04 -7.13 13.96
C SER A 102 8.94 -5.97 13.48
N GLY A 103 9.08 -4.92 14.26
CA GLY A 103 9.77 -3.68 13.89
C GLY A 103 8.84 -2.58 13.37
N PRO A 104 9.42 -1.50 12.80
CA PRO A 104 8.64 -0.42 12.20
C PRO A 104 7.89 -0.90 10.96
N PRO A 105 6.64 -0.43 10.70
CA PRO A 105 5.96 -0.61 9.42
C PRO A 105 6.74 0.07 8.29
N CYS A 106 6.60 -0.40 7.05
CA CYS A 106 7.12 0.35 5.91
C CYS A 106 6.26 1.60 5.65
N VAL A 107 6.83 2.59 4.96
CA VAL A 107 6.10 3.79 4.53
C VAL A 107 5.86 3.72 3.03
N VAL A 108 4.59 3.65 2.64
CA VAL A 108 4.17 3.57 1.24
C VAL A 108 4.05 4.97 0.64
N THR A 109 4.65 5.17 -0.54
CA THR A 109 4.46 6.39 -1.34
C THR A 109 4.53 6.10 -2.83
N MET A 110 3.95 6.98 -3.65
CA MET A 110 3.86 6.81 -5.11
C MET A 110 5.04 7.45 -5.85
N GLY A 111 5.25 7.00 -7.11
CA GLY A 111 6.29 7.54 -7.99
C GLY A 111 5.94 8.86 -8.66
N PHE A 112 4.64 9.15 -8.85
CA PHE A 112 4.12 10.32 -9.56
C PHE A 112 4.68 10.50 -11.00
N GLY A 113 4.47 11.68 -11.60
CA GLY A 113 4.81 11.95 -13.00
C GLY A 113 3.82 11.33 -13.99
N LEU A 114 3.98 11.63 -15.28
CA LEU A 114 3.15 11.07 -16.35
C LEU A 114 3.90 9.94 -17.08
N PRO A 115 3.20 8.97 -17.69
CA PRO A 115 3.84 7.85 -18.39
C PRO A 115 4.85 8.26 -19.46
N GLU A 116 4.56 9.33 -20.21
CA GLU A 116 5.44 9.87 -21.25
C GLU A 116 6.69 10.58 -20.69
N GLN A 117 6.68 10.90 -19.41
CA GLN A 117 7.82 11.54 -18.74
C GLN A 117 8.85 10.51 -18.21
N PHE A 118 8.55 9.21 -18.24
CA PHE A 118 9.45 8.20 -17.68
C PHE A 118 10.87 8.32 -18.22
N ASP A 119 11.06 8.30 -19.53
CA ASP A 119 12.42 8.30 -20.13
C ASP A 119 13.21 9.57 -19.83
N THR A 120 12.53 10.70 -19.66
CA THR A 120 13.17 11.99 -19.37
C THR A 120 13.39 12.25 -17.89
N HIS A 121 12.59 11.65 -16.99
CA HIS A 121 12.62 11.92 -15.55
C HIS A 121 13.02 10.72 -14.70
N ARG A 122 13.21 9.52 -15.30
CA ARG A 122 13.50 8.30 -14.52
C ARG A 122 14.70 8.43 -13.58
N GLN A 123 15.76 9.17 -13.99
CA GLN A 123 16.91 9.41 -13.12
C GLN A 123 16.54 10.30 -11.95
N GLN A 124 15.78 11.37 -12.16
CA GLN A 124 15.28 12.23 -11.08
C GLN A 124 14.36 11.46 -10.11
N ILE A 125 13.51 10.57 -10.65
CA ILE A 125 12.67 9.68 -9.82
C ILE A 125 13.56 8.80 -8.94
N ALA A 126 14.58 8.16 -9.52
CA ALA A 126 15.52 7.32 -8.79
C ALA A 126 16.29 8.11 -7.72
N ASP A 127 16.77 9.32 -8.05
CA ASP A 127 17.51 10.20 -7.12
C ASP A 127 16.63 10.62 -5.93
N ASN A 128 15.35 10.98 -6.18
CA ASN A 128 14.39 11.33 -5.14
C ASN A 128 14.12 10.13 -4.21
N PHE A 129 13.92 8.93 -4.74
CA PHE A 129 13.76 7.73 -3.92
C PHE A 129 15.04 7.31 -3.19
N ALA A 130 16.20 7.54 -3.78
CA ALA A 130 17.48 7.32 -3.10
C ALA A 130 17.66 8.25 -1.88
N GLU A 131 17.16 9.48 -1.96
CA GLU A 131 17.12 10.40 -0.82
C GLU A 131 16.22 9.91 0.30
N LEU A 132 14.99 9.52 -0.03
CA LEU A 132 14.06 8.92 0.94
C LEU A 132 14.61 7.60 1.54
N ALA A 133 15.25 6.77 0.72
CA ALA A 133 15.87 5.53 1.18
C ALA A 133 17.00 5.78 2.19
N ARG A 134 17.80 6.87 1.99
CA ARG A 134 18.82 7.28 2.96
C ARG A 134 18.19 7.73 4.28
N ALA A 135 17.12 8.54 4.23
CA ALA A 135 16.37 8.92 5.44
C ALA A 135 15.80 7.68 6.15
N GLY A 136 15.19 6.77 5.40
CA GLY A 136 14.69 5.49 5.93
C GLY A 136 15.80 4.63 6.57
N ALA A 137 16.99 4.58 5.97
CA ALA A 137 18.13 3.86 6.53
C ALA A 137 18.58 4.40 7.91
N HIS A 138 18.53 5.72 8.10
CA HIS A 138 18.84 6.34 9.40
C HIS A 138 17.80 6.01 10.47
N LEU A 139 16.54 5.80 10.07
CA LEU A 139 15.43 5.51 10.98
C LEU A 139 15.15 4.00 11.12
N GLY A 140 15.79 3.14 10.34
CA GLY A 140 15.50 1.72 10.28
C GLY A 140 14.14 1.41 9.61
N VAL A 141 13.65 2.28 8.73
CA VAL A 141 12.37 2.18 8.04
C VAL A 141 12.58 1.90 6.56
N ILE A 142 11.70 1.11 5.97
CA ILE A 142 11.65 0.88 4.52
C ILE A 142 10.66 1.84 3.89
N VAL A 143 11.08 2.51 2.80
CA VAL A 143 10.17 3.22 1.89
C VAL A 143 9.72 2.26 0.81
N ALA A 144 8.42 2.10 0.65
CA ALA A 144 7.82 1.22 -0.34
C ALA A 144 7.18 2.03 -1.47
N LEU A 145 7.70 1.85 -2.67
CA LEU A 145 7.15 2.45 -3.89
C LEU A 145 5.83 1.75 -4.27
N GLU A 146 4.77 2.51 -4.46
CA GLU A 146 3.55 2.06 -5.09
C GLU A 146 3.52 2.48 -6.56
N PRO A 147 3.54 1.52 -7.51
CA PRO A 147 3.27 1.78 -8.92
C PRO A 147 1.81 2.18 -9.13
N HIS A 148 1.56 3.09 -10.08
CA HIS A 148 0.19 3.54 -10.32
C HIS A 148 -0.08 3.74 -11.82
N VAL A 149 -1.20 3.20 -12.31
CA VAL A 149 -1.69 3.43 -13.68
C VAL A 149 -1.80 4.93 -13.96
N GLY A 150 -1.34 5.34 -15.14
CA GLY A 150 -1.35 6.75 -15.54
C GLY A 150 -0.25 7.61 -14.90
N GLN A 151 0.70 6.99 -14.18
CA GLN A 151 1.91 7.65 -13.68
C GLN A 151 3.16 7.15 -14.42
N ALA A 152 4.31 7.76 -14.15
CA ALA A 152 5.58 7.41 -14.81
C ALA A 152 5.98 5.93 -14.58
N LEU A 153 5.59 5.35 -13.45
CA LEU A 153 5.91 3.97 -13.05
C LEU A 153 4.68 3.06 -13.15
N ASP A 154 4.06 3.01 -14.32
CA ASP A 154 2.83 2.24 -14.60
C ASP A 154 3.08 0.83 -15.19
N LEU A 155 4.33 0.48 -15.49
CA LEU A 155 4.71 -0.80 -16.08
C LEU A 155 5.77 -1.54 -15.24
N PRO A 156 5.73 -2.89 -15.19
CA PRO A 156 6.66 -3.71 -14.41
C PRO A 156 8.14 -3.41 -14.68
N ASP A 157 8.53 -3.23 -15.94
CA ASP A 157 9.93 -2.95 -16.32
C ASP A 157 10.40 -1.58 -15.85
N ARG A 158 9.52 -0.57 -15.84
CA ARG A 158 9.81 0.78 -15.33
C ARG A 158 10.02 0.75 -13.81
N VAL A 159 9.18 0.00 -13.11
CA VAL A 159 9.27 -0.21 -11.67
C VAL A 159 10.57 -0.92 -11.32
N GLN A 160 10.87 -2.03 -12.01
CA GLN A 160 12.13 -2.74 -11.79
C GLN A 160 13.34 -1.86 -12.04
N TRP A 161 13.32 -1.08 -13.11
CA TRP A 161 14.43 -0.17 -13.42
C TRP A 161 14.71 0.82 -12.27
N VAL A 162 13.68 1.44 -11.69
CA VAL A 162 13.86 2.37 -10.57
C VAL A 162 14.34 1.64 -9.31
N LEU A 163 13.78 0.48 -8.99
CA LEU A 163 14.21 -0.33 -7.83
C LEU A 163 15.69 -0.74 -7.94
N ASP A 164 16.13 -1.16 -9.13
CA ASP A 164 17.52 -1.53 -9.40
C ASP A 164 18.44 -0.31 -9.40
N ALA A 165 18.02 0.82 -9.98
CA ALA A 165 18.81 2.06 -10.01
C ALA A 165 19.05 2.65 -8.62
N VAL A 166 18.07 2.59 -7.73
CA VAL A 166 18.22 3.01 -6.32
C VAL A 166 19.05 2.00 -5.53
N GLY A 167 18.85 0.70 -5.74
CA GLY A 167 19.65 -0.40 -5.19
C GLY A 167 19.75 -0.46 -3.67
N SER A 168 18.84 0.21 -2.93
CA SER A 168 18.88 0.30 -1.47
C SER A 168 18.04 -0.78 -0.79
N PRO A 169 18.50 -1.39 0.31
CA PRO A 169 17.67 -2.27 1.12
C PRO A 169 16.49 -1.55 1.80
N ASN A 170 16.57 -0.22 1.94
CA ASN A 170 15.52 0.61 2.52
C ASN A 170 14.58 1.21 1.45
N PHE A 171 14.71 0.80 0.19
CA PHE A 171 13.77 1.14 -0.88
C PHE A 171 13.23 -0.15 -1.51
N ARG A 172 11.95 -0.40 -1.37
CA ARG A 172 11.28 -1.64 -1.77
C ARG A 172 9.97 -1.33 -2.49
N LEU A 173 9.19 -2.37 -2.73
CA LEU A 173 7.94 -2.31 -3.47
C LEU A 173 6.73 -2.51 -2.53
N ASN A 174 5.75 -1.60 -2.58
CA ASN A 174 4.36 -1.91 -2.31
C ASN A 174 3.75 -2.44 -3.60
N PHE A 175 3.49 -3.74 -3.63
CA PHE A 175 3.11 -4.43 -4.85
C PHE A 175 1.59 -4.37 -5.06
N ASP A 176 1.13 -3.29 -5.69
CA ASP A 176 -0.27 -3.20 -6.13
C ASP A 176 -0.42 -3.83 -7.53
N ASN A 177 -0.96 -5.05 -7.56
CA ASN A 177 -1.18 -5.77 -8.82
C ASN A 177 -2.24 -5.11 -9.70
N SER A 178 -3.24 -4.43 -9.11
CA SER A 178 -4.38 -3.91 -9.83
C SER A 178 -4.01 -2.89 -10.90
N HIS A 179 -2.97 -2.09 -10.63
CA HIS A 179 -2.45 -1.10 -11.59
C HIS A 179 -1.79 -1.75 -12.80
N PHE A 180 -1.12 -2.88 -12.64
CA PHE A 180 -0.55 -3.64 -13.77
C PHE A 180 -1.62 -4.39 -14.55
N GLU A 181 -2.64 -4.92 -13.87
CA GLU A 181 -3.77 -5.62 -14.52
C GLU A 181 -4.53 -4.69 -15.47
N VAL A 182 -4.84 -3.45 -15.03
CA VAL A 182 -5.52 -2.48 -15.92
C VAL A 182 -4.62 -1.95 -17.04
N MET A 183 -3.31 -2.15 -16.95
CA MET A 183 -2.38 -1.94 -18.06
C MET A 183 -2.29 -3.14 -19.02
N GLY A 184 -3.04 -4.22 -18.76
CA GLY A 184 -3.04 -5.44 -19.57
C GLY A 184 -1.83 -6.34 -19.34
N CYS A 185 -1.13 -6.20 -18.22
CA CYS A 185 0.00 -7.06 -17.88
C CYS A 185 -0.48 -8.39 -17.29
N ASP A 186 0.20 -9.49 -17.64
CA ASP A 186 -0.09 -10.82 -17.11
C ASP A 186 0.64 -11.04 -15.77
N PHE A 187 -0.11 -11.36 -14.70
CA PHE A 187 0.49 -11.59 -13.39
C PHE A 187 1.44 -12.81 -13.35
N HIS A 188 1.27 -13.77 -14.22
CA HIS A 188 2.23 -14.88 -14.35
C HIS A 188 3.62 -14.42 -14.80
N ALA A 189 3.71 -13.28 -15.47
CA ALA A 189 4.98 -12.68 -15.90
C ALA A 189 5.53 -11.72 -14.82
N TYR A 190 4.74 -10.74 -14.36
CA TYR A 190 5.28 -9.69 -13.49
C TYR A 190 5.43 -10.11 -12.02
N VAL A 191 4.65 -11.07 -11.51
CA VAL A 191 4.79 -11.52 -10.12
C VAL A 191 6.16 -12.16 -9.86
N PRO A 192 6.66 -13.15 -10.64
CA PRO A 192 8.00 -13.66 -10.44
C PRO A 192 9.10 -12.61 -10.61
N GLN A 193 8.88 -11.61 -11.48
CA GLN A 193 9.83 -10.53 -11.72
C GLN A 193 9.99 -9.60 -10.52
N LEU A 194 8.88 -9.19 -9.88
CA LEU A 194 8.84 -8.11 -8.91
C LEU A 194 8.73 -8.55 -7.44
N THR A 195 8.26 -9.77 -7.15
CA THR A 195 8.01 -10.20 -5.76
C THR A 195 9.24 -10.12 -4.86
N ARG A 196 10.45 -10.30 -5.39
CA ARG A 196 11.70 -10.16 -4.63
C ARG A 196 11.91 -8.77 -4.00
N TYR A 197 11.23 -7.75 -4.52
CA TYR A 197 11.27 -6.40 -3.99
C TYR A 197 10.10 -6.08 -3.04
N ALA A 198 9.04 -6.91 -3.05
CA ALA A 198 7.82 -6.64 -2.33
C ALA A 198 8.00 -6.77 -0.81
N VAL A 199 7.62 -5.73 -0.07
CA VAL A 199 7.52 -5.72 1.39
C VAL A 199 6.09 -5.52 1.86
N HIS A 200 5.24 -4.99 0.98
CA HIS A 200 3.81 -4.80 1.18
C HIS A 200 3.06 -5.03 -0.13
N THR A 201 1.74 -5.21 -0.05
CA THR A 201 0.89 -5.33 -1.24
C THR A 201 -0.40 -4.57 -1.06
N HIS A 202 -0.90 -4.02 -2.17
CA HIS A 202 -2.29 -3.61 -2.28
C HIS A 202 -3.03 -4.50 -3.27
N MET A 203 -4.31 -4.75 -3.00
CA MET A 203 -5.21 -5.49 -3.89
C MET A 203 -6.53 -4.76 -4.03
N LYS A 204 -6.94 -4.57 -5.27
CA LYS A 204 -8.26 -4.08 -5.66
C LYS A 204 -8.89 -5.08 -6.62
N ASP A 205 -10.18 -4.98 -6.86
CA ASP A 205 -10.77 -5.60 -8.05
C ASP A 205 -10.84 -4.58 -9.18
N GLN A 206 -10.93 -5.05 -10.39
CA GLN A 206 -10.97 -4.19 -11.57
C GLN A 206 -11.74 -4.86 -12.73
N ARG A 207 -12.12 -4.02 -13.69
CA ARG A 207 -12.68 -4.42 -14.98
C ARG A 207 -12.15 -3.49 -16.06
N GLY A 208 -11.88 -4.05 -17.26
CA GLY A 208 -11.38 -3.29 -18.39
C GLY A 208 -9.89 -3.02 -18.36
N ILE A 209 -9.41 -2.33 -19.38
CA ILE A 209 -8.00 -1.98 -19.61
C ILE A 209 -7.92 -0.48 -19.90
N ALA A 210 -6.85 0.16 -19.46
CA ALA A 210 -6.62 1.59 -19.68
C ALA A 210 -6.70 1.95 -21.19
N PRO A 211 -7.37 3.05 -21.55
CA PRO A 211 -7.95 4.06 -20.65
C PRO A 211 -9.37 3.75 -20.14
N GLY A 212 -10.00 2.64 -20.56
CA GLY A 212 -11.39 2.28 -20.29
C GLY A 212 -11.51 1.24 -19.17
N PHE A 213 -10.98 1.51 -17.99
CA PHE A 213 -11.03 0.62 -16.83
C PHE A 213 -11.81 1.24 -15.66
N GLU A 214 -12.17 0.39 -14.71
CA GLU A 214 -12.69 0.78 -13.41
C GLU A 214 -12.10 -0.09 -12.30
N PHE A 215 -11.78 0.52 -11.17
CA PHE A 215 -11.49 -0.19 -9.94
C PHE A 215 -12.78 -0.43 -9.15
N LEU A 216 -12.87 -1.61 -8.55
CA LEU A 216 -14.08 -2.15 -7.94
C LEU A 216 -13.79 -2.73 -6.55
N VAL A 217 -14.84 -3.00 -5.80
CA VAL A 217 -14.74 -3.79 -4.56
C VAL A 217 -14.40 -5.24 -4.91
N PRO A 218 -13.50 -5.92 -4.18
CA PRO A 218 -13.26 -7.34 -4.38
C PRO A 218 -14.54 -8.18 -4.50
N GLY A 219 -14.66 -8.89 -5.63
CA GLY A 219 -15.83 -9.66 -6.01
C GLY A 219 -16.86 -8.94 -6.89
N GLU A 220 -16.61 -7.70 -7.32
CA GLU A 220 -17.41 -6.99 -8.32
C GLU A 220 -16.79 -7.00 -9.72
N GLY A 221 -15.49 -7.19 -9.80
CA GLY A 221 -14.72 -7.18 -11.02
C GLY A 221 -14.48 -8.55 -11.61
N THR A 222 -13.35 -8.65 -12.31
CA THR A 222 -12.99 -9.86 -13.07
C THR A 222 -11.67 -10.49 -12.63
N PHE A 223 -11.03 -9.97 -11.57
CA PHE A 223 -9.75 -10.48 -11.13
C PHE A 223 -9.86 -11.84 -10.46
N ASP A 224 -9.04 -12.81 -10.91
CA ASP A 224 -9.04 -14.16 -10.33
C ASP A 224 -8.06 -14.26 -9.16
N TYR A 225 -8.52 -13.87 -7.97
CA TYR A 225 -7.75 -14.00 -6.73
C TYR A 225 -7.34 -15.43 -6.43
N ALA A 226 -8.16 -16.43 -6.79
CA ALA A 226 -7.84 -17.83 -6.52
C ALA A 226 -6.69 -18.34 -7.38
N ALA A 227 -6.52 -17.80 -8.58
CA ALA A 227 -5.36 -18.06 -9.42
C ALA A 227 -4.13 -17.24 -8.98
N TYR A 228 -4.32 -15.98 -8.56
CA TYR A 228 -3.23 -15.06 -8.20
C TYR A 228 -2.53 -15.43 -6.88
N LEU A 229 -3.29 -15.70 -5.82
CA LEU A 229 -2.75 -15.92 -4.47
C LEU A 229 -1.69 -17.04 -4.39
N PRO A 230 -1.87 -18.20 -5.04
CA PRO A 230 -0.82 -19.22 -5.09
C PRO A 230 0.42 -18.79 -5.86
N VAL A 231 0.28 -17.93 -6.87
CA VAL A 231 1.42 -17.45 -7.67
C VAL A 231 2.32 -16.54 -6.85
N ILE A 232 1.76 -15.58 -6.13
CA ILE A 232 2.54 -14.67 -5.29
C ILE A 232 3.15 -15.39 -4.07
N GLU A 233 2.43 -16.34 -3.47
CA GLU A 233 2.97 -17.20 -2.40
C GLU A 233 4.15 -18.04 -2.89
N LYS A 234 4.01 -18.70 -4.03
CA LYS A 234 5.08 -19.49 -4.65
C LYS A 234 6.28 -18.64 -5.05
N ALA A 235 6.07 -17.37 -5.40
CA ALA A 235 7.15 -16.42 -5.67
C ALA A 235 7.89 -15.97 -4.40
N GLY A 236 7.44 -16.40 -3.20
CA GLY A 236 8.12 -16.20 -1.92
C GLY A 236 7.57 -15.06 -1.07
N TYR A 237 6.45 -14.42 -1.46
CA TYR A 237 5.82 -13.41 -0.63
C TYR A 237 5.08 -14.05 0.55
N ASN A 238 5.32 -13.55 1.76
CA ASN A 238 4.72 -14.05 3.00
C ASN A 238 4.15 -12.94 3.90
N GLY A 239 4.14 -11.70 3.42
CA GLY A 239 3.63 -10.53 4.13
C GLY A 239 2.09 -10.42 4.14
N ALA A 240 1.59 -9.20 4.31
CA ALA A 240 0.17 -8.90 4.28
C ALA A 240 -0.33 -8.75 2.82
N ILE A 241 -1.44 -9.42 2.51
CA ILE A 241 -2.27 -9.17 1.33
C ILE A 241 -3.31 -8.15 1.75
N THR A 242 -3.08 -6.88 1.40
CA THR A 242 -3.87 -5.76 1.91
C THR A 242 -4.86 -5.28 0.87
N VAL A 243 -6.15 -5.34 1.20
CA VAL A 243 -7.20 -4.78 0.34
C VAL A 243 -7.16 -3.25 0.45
N GLU A 244 -7.12 -2.59 -0.69
CA GLU A 244 -7.29 -1.15 -0.80
C GLU A 244 -8.52 -0.80 -1.66
N ILE A 245 -9.32 0.15 -1.20
CA ILE A 245 -10.55 0.58 -1.89
C ILE A 245 -10.28 1.89 -2.63
N SER A 246 -10.36 1.82 -3.96
CA SER A 246 -10.14 2.98 -4.83
C SER A 246 -11.14 4.14 -4.57
N LYS A 247 -10.70 5.37 -4.84
CA LYS A 247 -11.58 6.54 -4.88
C LYS A 247 -12.73 6.41 -5.87
N MET A 248 -12.60 5.60 -6.93
CA MET A 248 -13.72 5.28 -7.84
C MET A 248 -14.88 4.62 -7.10
N VAL A 249 -14.58 3.77 -6.12
CA VAL A 249 -15.58 3.13 -5.25
C VAL A 249 -16.04 4.09 -4.15
N GLN A 250 -15.10 4.76 -3.49
CA GLN A 250 -15.40 5.66 -2.36
C GLN A 250 -16.31 6.83 -2.75
N ASN A 251 -16.30 7.24 -4.03
CA ASN A 251 -17.15 8.31 -4.56
C ASN A 251 -18.58 7.85 -4.93
N ARG A 252 -18.93 6.58 -4.73
CA ARG A 252 -20.28 6.08 -4.95
C ARG A 252 -21.24 6.68 -3.90
N PRO A 253 -22.49 7.01 -4.28
CA PRO A 253 -23.45 7.63 -3.33
C PRO A 253 -23.81 6.75 -2.14
N ASP A 254 -23.69 5.44 -2.28
CA ASP A 254 -24.00 4.41 -1.30
C ASP A 254 -22.77 3.79 -0.65
N TYR A 255 -21.64 4.49 -0.71
CA TYR A 255 -20.39 3.97 -0.16
C TYR A 255 -20.45 3.84 1.36
N ASP A 256 -20.22 2.61 1.84
CA ASP A 256 -20.07 2.27 3.25
C ASP A 256 -18.75 1.49 3.45
N PRO A 257 -17.75 2.05 4.16
CA PRO A 257 -16.47 1.39 4.36
C PRO A 257 -16.58 0.07 5.13
N ALA A 258 -17.56 -0.10 6.03
CA ALA A 258 -17.76 -1.34 6.78
C ALA A 258 -18.28 -2.46 5.87
N GLU A 259 -19.22 -2.14 4.99
CA GLU A 259 -19.78 -3.11 4.03
C GLU A 259 -18.74 -3.56 3.03
N VAL A 260 -17.98 -2.62 2.43
CA VAL A 260 -16.93 -2.98 1.46
C VAL A 260 -15.81 -3.78 2.10
N ALA A 261 -15.43 -3.47 3.35
CA ALA A 261 -14.44 -4.26 4.08
C ALA A 261 -14.95 -5.68 4.37
N ALA A 262 -16.19 -5.82 4.84
CA ALA A 262 -16.80 -7.13 5.11
C ALA A 262 -16.93 -7.97 3.84
N ARG A 263 -17.32 -7.37 2.73
CA ARG A 263 -17.40 -8.04 1.41
C ARG A 263 -16.03 -8.49 0.93
N SER A 264 -15.04 -7.60 0.99
CA SER A 264 -13.66 -7.89 0.60
C SER A 264 -13.08 -9.05 1.40
N TYR A 265 -13.30 -9.06 2.72
CA TYR A 265 -12.89 -10.16 3.60
C TYR A 265 -13.44 -11.51 3.14
N ARG A 266 -14.75 -11.59 2.90
CA ARG A 266 -15.39 -12.83 2.41
C ARG A 266 -14.83 -13.26 1.06
N THR A 267 -14.71 -12.33 0.11
CA THR A 267 -14.19 -12.62 -1.23
C THR A 267 -12.77 -13.18 -1.19
N LEU A 268 -11.86 -12.54 -0.44
CA LEU A 268 -10.46 -12.96 -0.38
C LEU A 268 -10.29 -14.28 0.38
N THR A 269 -11.03 -14.48 1.49
CA THR A 269 -10.98 -15.73 2.24
C THR A 269 -11.52 -16.92 1.42
N ASP A 270 -12.58 -16.72 0.66
CA ASP A 270 -13.13 -17.76 -0.23
C ASP A 270 -12.19 -18.04 -1.41
N ALA A 271 -11.57 -17.00 -1.97
CA ALA A 271 -10.57 -17.17 -3.02
C ALA A 271 -9.33 -17.90 -2.52
N ALA A 272 -8.83 -17.58 -1.32
CA ALA A 272 -7.70 -18.28 -0.71
C ALA A 272 -7.98 -19.77 -0.53
N LYS A 273 -9.17 -20.13 -0.02
CA LYS A 273 -9.61 -21.54 0.09
C LYS A 273 -9.61 -22.25 -1.26
N ARG A 274 -10.17 -21.61 -2.31
CA ARG A 274 -10.20 -22.18 -3.67
C ARG A 274 -8.81 -22.32 -4.27
N GLY A 275 -7.88 -21.38 -4.00
CA GLY A 275 -6.50 -21.39 -4.44
C GLY A 275 -5.59 -22.29 -3.60
N GLY A 276 -6.08 -22.88 -2.49
CA GLY A 276 -5.27 -23.70 -1.59
C GLY A 276 -4.27 -22.90 -0.73
N VAL A 277 -4.51 -21.60 -0.56
CA VAL A 277 -3.72 -20.69 0.26
C VAL A 277 -4.37 -20.50 1.63
N THR A 278 -3.55 -20.39 2.68
CA THR A 278 -4.06 -20.14 4.04
C THR A 278 -3.50 -18.82 4.56
N PHE A 279 -4.40 -17.92 4.97
CA PHE A 279 -3.99 -16.76 5.77
C PHE A 279 -3.73 -17.18 7.21
N ALA A 280 -2.63 -16.67 7.79
CA ALA A 280 -2.31 -16.92 9.19
C ALA A 280 -3.44 -16.40 10.09
N PRO A 281 -3.77 -17.10 11.20
CA PRO A 281 -4.74 -16.58 12.16
C PRO A 281 -4.23 -15.29 12.82
N VAL A 282 -5.15 -14.52 13.42
CA VAL A 282 -4.79 -13.43 14.35
C VAL A 282 -4.04 -14.07 15.51
N ALA A 283 -2.89 -13.47 15.88
CA ALA A 283 -2.05 -14.00 16.95
C ALA A 283 -2.67 -13.83 18.33
#